data_55c2992eb0f82e0f01053376eb73599b
#
_entry.id   55c2992eb0f82e0f01053376eb73599b
#
_cell.length_a   1.000
_cell.length_b   1.000
_cell.length_c   1.000
_cell.angle_alpha   90.00
_cell.angle_beta   90.00
_cell.angle_gamma   90.00
#
_symmetry.space_group_name_H-M   'P 1'
#
loop_
_entity.id
_entity.type
_entity.pdbx_description
1 polymer ?
#
loop_
_entity_poly.entity_id
_entity_poly.type
_entity_poly.pdbx_seq_one_letter_code
_entity_poly.pdbx_strand_id
1 'polypeptide(L)'
;LPEMLIAIFVSIVCFDRYLGDTESGHRAAYAAVILICAGMFALTLYPAWQISLGYLLAVLILCIVIRHWGHIRISQKDALIFVGEIALFCVILGSAVVTSWGTIQSMLHTAYPGARQSIGGGLPPLSLISSVGTLFFPFKDYAVDSVTTNMVEASRFVDLFPLGIILAVFGMIKRKKVDVLSAWLITVITLFSVFACVGMPLWLSKIMMLTSVTSGRCVVVLGVANIAVLVRAAAIIDGELSWKQSLLVTFVFAAILAWANHAMYLSYIGRLLVVVCFAIAGLLSFAVLNNGVIARTVVAPIVSVGLLVSGLSVNPVQYGSAPVTKQPLIQQVQSLQSENPGMWAIDDAFGSQLANLAVANGINTLNALEVTPDLATWKKLDPNEQWEEIYNRYAFVSVNVVEQESADVFTLVAPDSFTVHVTPEQLRKLGVSNVLSPQKLDAMQFNGYSFERIGETINGRTPYRIVQHQ
;
A
#
# COMPACT_ATOMS: atom_id res chain seq x y z
N LEU A 1 1.08 -0.64 6.22
CA LEU A 1 1.20 0.82 6.33
C LEU A 1 0.90 1.33 7.75
N PRO A 2 -0.19 0.93 8.45
CA PRO A 2 -0.46 1.38 9.82
C PRO A 2 0.73 1.13 10.76
N GLU A 3 1.35 -0.04 10.70
CA GLU A 3 2.52 -0.39 11.51
C GLU A 3 3.69 0.58 11.30
N MET A 4 3.97 0.95 10.05
CA MET A 4 5.02 1.93 9.73
C MET A 4 4.72 3.30 10.30
N LEU A 5 3.47 3.77 10.22
CA LEU A 5 3.05 5.05 10.77
C LEU A 5 3.14 5.04 12.29
N ILE A 6 2.69 3.97 12.95
CA ILE A 6 2.84 3.79 14.40
C ILE A 6 4.32 3.84 14.77
N ALA A 7 5.17 3.08 14.09
CA ALA A 7 6.60 3.04 14.33
C ALA A 7 7.24 4.43 14.22
N ILE A 8 6.89 5.21 13.18
CA ILE A 8 7.40 6.57 12.99
C ILE A 8 6.95 7.50 14.11
N PHE A 9 5.65 7.58 14.38
CA PHE A 9 5.15 8.56 15.37
C PHE A 9 5.58 8.22 16.80
N VAL A 10 5.60 6.94 17.17
CA VAL A 10 6.10 6.49 18.48
C VAL A 10 7.60 6.79 18.59
N SER A 11 8.40 6.49 17.55
CA SER A 11 9.84 6.79 17.54
C SER A 11 10.11 8.29 17.72
N ILE A 12 9.35 9.15 17.04
CA ILE A 12 9.51 10.61 17.13
C ILE A 12 9.22 11.12 18.54
N VAL A 13 8.13 10.65 19.15
CA VAL A 13 7.77 11.04 20.53
C VAL A 13 8.81 10.53 21.51
N CYS A 14 9.24 9.28 21.39
CA CYS A 14 10.27 8.70 22.26
C CYS A 14 11.62 9.40 22.06
N PHE A 15 11.98 9.79 20.84
CA PHE A 15 13.22 10.50 20.56
C PHE A 15 13.23 11.93 21.14
N ASP A 16 12.13 12.67 21.04
CA ASP A 16 11.98 13.98 21.70
C ASP A 16 12.12 13.85 23.22
N ARG A 17 11.48 12.83 23.81
CA ARG A 17 11.61 12.52 25.25
C ARG A 17 13.00 12.08 25.63
N TYR A 18 13.64 11.22 24.86
CA TYR A 18 15.02 10.76 25.08
C TYR A 18 16.02 11.91 25.20
N LEU A 19 15.90 12.92 24.32
CA LEU A 19 16.77 14.09 24.33
C LEU A 19 16.44 15.08 25.45
N GLY A 20 15.18 15.18 25.86
CA GLY A 20 14.71 16.11 26.87
C GLY A 20 14.79 15.60 28.32
N ASP A 21 14.86 14.28 28.52
CA ASP A 21 14.90 13.66 29.87
C ASP A 21 16.34 13.65 30.44
N THR A 22 16.49 13.54 31.74
CA THR A 22 17.78 13.47 32.44
C THR A 22 17.96 12.14 33.17
N GLU A 23 16.91 11.33 33.32
CA GLU A 23 16.95 10.06 34.03
C GLU A 23 17.36 8.92 33.10
N SER A 24 18.47 8.23 33.45
CA SER A 24 19.01 7.15 32.62
C SER A 24 18.04 5.99 32.42
N GLY A 25 17.18 5.67 33.41
CA GLY A 25 16.18 4.61 33.30
C GLY A 25 15.11 4.92 32.24
N HIS A 26 14.60 6.17 32.24
CA HIS A 26 13.63 6.61 31.22
C HIS A 26 14.26 6.66 29.84
N ARG A 27 15.50 7.15 29.72
CA ARG A 27 16.23 7.17 28.44
C ARG A 27 16.42 5.78 27.87
N ALA A 28 16.80 4.79 28.69
CA ALA A 28 16.90 3.41 28.27
C ALA A 28 15.55 2.88 27.73
N ALA A 29 14.46 3.14 28.46
CA ALA A 29 13.13 2.74 27.97
C ALA A 29 12.74 3.39 26.64
N TYR A 30 13.00 4.69 26.47
CA TYR A 30 12.74 5.37 25.21
C TYR A 30 13.61 4.82 24.06
N ALA A 31 14.88 4.54 24.30
CA ALA A 31 15.78 3.97 23.31
C ALA A 31 15.35 2.56 22.90
N ALA A 32 15.00 1.70 23.85
CA ALA A 32 14.45 0.37 23.57
C ALA A 32 13.19 0.44 22.68
N VAL A 33 12.24 1.34 22.99
CA VAL A 33 11.04 1.52 22.16
C VAL A 33 11.39 2.02 20.76
N ILE A 34 12.32 2.96 20.61
CA ILE A 34 12.80 3.44 19.30
C ILE A 34 13.38 2.28 18.47
N LEU A 35 14.18 1.41 19.07
CA LEU A 35 14.76 0.26 18.38
C LEU A 35 13.72 -0.79 17.98
N ILE A 36 12.73 -1.06 18.83
CA ILE A 36 11.57 -1.90 18.47
C ILE A 36 10.85 -1.31 17.26
N CYS A 37 10.55 -0.01 17.28
CA CYS A 37 9.92 0.68 16.16
C CYS A 37 10.79 0.67 14.90
N ALA A 38 12.10 0.82 15.03
CA ALA A 38 13.04 0.70 13.92
C ALA A 38 13.02 -0.71 13.30
N GLY A 39 12.92 -1.76 14.13
CA GLY A 39 12.74 -3.14 13.69
C GLY A 39 11.41 -3.34 12.95
N MET A 40 10.31 -2.85 13.50
CA MET A 40 9.00 -2.89 12.84
C MET A 40 9.05 -2.20 11.47
N PHE A 41 9.66 -1.03 11.40
CA PHE A 41 9.80 -0.28 10.15
C PHE A 41 10.70 -1.01 9.14
N ALA A 42 11.84 -1.54 9.58
CA ALA A 42 12.79 -2.24 8.71
C ALA A 42 12.23 -3.55 8.16
N LEU A 43 11.60 -4.37 9.03
CA LEU A 43 11.10 -5.70 8.68
C LEU A 43 9.81 -5.70 7.86
N THR A 44 9.17 -4.56 7.67
CA THR A 44 8.01 -4.46 6.76
C THR A 44 8.40 -4.75 5.29
N LEU A 45 9.69 -4.58 4.93
CA LEU A 45 10.29 -4.89 3.62
C LEU A 45 9.47 -4.34 2.43
N TYR A 46 8.95 -3.12 2.57
CA TYR A 46 8.22 -2.45 1.50
C TYR A 46 8.90 -1.12 1.12
N PRO A 47 9.93 -1.14 0.27
CA PRO A 47 10.79 0.02 -0.02
C PRO A 47 10.04 1.25 -0.50
N ALA A 48 8.94 1.08 -1.25
CA ALA A 48 8.16 2.20 -1.76
C ALA A 48 7.62 3.13 -0.66
N TRP A 49 7.18 2.57 0.48
CA TRP A 49 6.76 3.37 1.64
C TRP A 49 7.90 3.66 2.60
N GLN A 50 8.81 2.71 2.79
CA GLN A 50 9.95 2.91 3.71
C GLN A 50 10.81 4.09 3.29
N ILE A 51 11.13 4.21 2.00
CA ILE A 51 11.96 5.30 1.49
C ILE A 51 11.19 6.63 1.61
N SER A 52 9.96 6.70 1.13
CA SER A 52 9.18 7.94 1.15
C SER A 52 8.89 8.43 2.57
N LEU A 53 8.48 7.54 3.48
CA LEU A 53 8.27 7.88 4.89
C LEU A 53 9.59 8.10 5.64
N GLY A 54 10.69 7.49 5.19
CA GLY A 54 12.03 7.73 5.71
C GLY A 54 12.49 9.19 5.55
N TYR A 55 12.15 9.83 4.43
CA TYR A 55 12.39 11.27 4.24
C TYR A 55 11.62 12.11 5.27
N LEU A 56 10.36 11.79 5.52
CA LEU A 56 9.57 12.46 6.53
C LEU A 56 10.16 12.25 7.93
N LEU A 57 10.51 11.01 8.27
CA LEU A 57 11.13 10.67 9.55
C LEU A 57 12.44 11.43 9.76
N ALA A 58 13.31 11.46 8.75
CA ALA A 58 14.59 12.18 8.80
C ALA A 58 14.40 13.68 9.08
N VAL A 59 13.43 14.31 8.41
CA VAL A 59 13.09 15.72 8.63
C VAL A 59 12.60 15.97 10.06
N LEU A 60 11.72 15.11 10.57
CA LEU A 60 11.18 15.25 11.93
C LEU A 60 12.28 15.05 12.98
N ILE A 61 13.15 14.03 12.82
CA ILE A 61 14.32 13.82 13.68
C ILE A 61 15.25 15.04 13.66
N LEU A 62 15.56 15.56 12.46
CA LEU A 62 16.42 16.74 12.32
C LEU A 62 15.83 17.95 13.07
N CYS A 63 14.53 18.19 12.95
CA CYS A 63 13.86 19.28 13.66
C CYS A 63 13.92 19.11 15.19
N ILE A 64 13.78 17.87 15.69
CA ILE A 64 13.92 17.56 17.12
C ILE A 64 15.36 17.82 17.59
N VAL A 65 16.35 17.36 16.84
CA VAL A 65 17.77 17.60 17.15
C VAL A 65 18.07 19.10 17.18
N ILE A 66 17.60 19.86 16.19
CA ILE A 66 17.78 21.33 16.16
C ILE A 66 17.12 21.97 17.39
N ARG A 67 15.93 21.54 17.77
CA ARG A 67 15.21 22.06 18.95
C ARG A 67 15.97 21.83 20.25
N HIS A 68 16.59 20.67 20.41
CA HIS A 68 17.34 20.31 21.62
C HIS A 68 18.82 20.69 21.54
N TRP A 69 19.29 21.22 20.38
CA TRP A 69 20.71 21.55 20.19
C TRP A 69 21.22 22.52 21.27
N GLY A 70 22.31 22.19 21.90
CA GLY A 70 22.87 22.95 23.02
C GLY A 70 22.33 22.54 24.41
N HIS A 71 21.27 21.75 24.50
CA HIS A 71 20.73 21.22 25.76
C HIS A 71 20.94 19.70 25.89
N ILE A 72 21.46 19.06 24.83
CA ILE A 72 21.69 17.61 24.79
C ILE A 72 22.83 17.27 25.76
N ARG A 73 22.50 16.54 26.83
CA ARG A 73 23.46 16.04 27.80
C ARG A 73 23.28 14.53 27.92
N ILE A 74 24.15 13.79 27.27
CA ILE A 74 24.17 12.32 27.33
C ILE A 74 25.31 11.91 28.23
N SER A 75 25.03 11.21 29.32
CA SER A 75 26.06 10.67 30.23
C SER A 75 26.78 9.48 29.58
N GLN A 76 27.97 9.14 30.06
CA GLN A 76 28.68 7.93 29.60
C GLN A 76 27.83 6.66 29.84
N LYS A 77 27.10 6.63 30.96
CA LYS A 77 26.18 5.51 31.29
C LYS A 77 25.08 5.38 30.25
N ASP A 78 24.42 6.50 29.85
CA ASP A 78 23.36 6.50 28.84
C ASP A 78 23.91 6.04 27.48
N ALA A 79 25.11 6.50 27.11
CA ALA A 79 25.77 6.09 25.87
C ALA A 79 26.10 4.58 25.87
N LEU A 80 26.57 4.04 26.97
CA LEU A 80 26.84 2.59 27.08
C LEU A 80 25.59 1.75 27.01
N ILE A 81 24.49 2.18 27.66
CA ILE A 81 23.19 1.50 27.57
C ILE A 81 22.71 1.50 26.13
N PHE A 82 22.73 2.65 25.47
CA PHE A 82 22.28 2.80 24.08
C PHE A 82 23.11 1.94 23.10
N VAL A 83 24.44 1.88 23.29
CA VAL A 83 25.31 1.00 22.48
C VAL A 83 24.96 -0.47 22.71
N GLY A 84 24.69 -0.88 23.96
CA GLY A 84 24.25 -2.24 24.28
C GLY A 84 22.93 -2.60 23.63
N GLU A 85 21.97 -1.69 23.66
CA GLU A 85 20.64 -1.86 23.01
C GLU A 85 20.78 -1.94 21.48
N ILE A 86 21.60 -1.09 20.86
CA ILE A 86 21.90 -1.18 19.42
C ILE A 86 22.56 -2.52 19.09
N ALA A 87 23.53 -2.98 19.89
CA ALA A 87 24.17 -4.27 19.65
C ALA A 87 23.16 -5.42 19.69
N LEU A 88 22.28 -5.43 20.68
CA LEU A 88 21.19 -6.42 20.76
C LEU A 88 20.25 -6.33 19.55
N PHE A 89 19.84 -5.13 19.17
CA PHE A 89 19.02 -4.90 17.99
C PHE A 89 19.68 -5.42 16.71
N CYS A 90 20.97 -5.13 16.51
CA CYS A 90 21.73 -5.61 15.36
C CYS A 90 21.83 -7.14 15.32
N VAL A 91 21.97 -7.80 16.47
CA VAL A 91 21.97 -9.27 16.54
C VAL A 91 20.61 -9.83 16.14
N ILE A 92 19.51 -9.28 16.65
CA ILE A 92 18.14 -9.73 16.32
C ILE A 92 17.84 -9.49 14.84
N LEU A 93 18.06 -8.29 14.35
CA LEU A 93 17.81 -7.93 12.95
C LEU A 93 18.74 -8.72 12.01
N GLY A 94 20.01 -8.84 12.36
CA GLY A 94 21.00 -9.60 11.60
C GLY A 94 20.63 -11.07 11.50
N SER A 95 20.14 -11.68 12.58
CA SER A 95 19.67 -13.07 12.55
C SER A 95 18.48 -13.26 11.61
N ALA A 96 17.51 -12.32 11.62
CA ALA A 96 16.36 -12.34 10.71
C ALA A 96 16.81 -12.20 9.24
N VAL A 97 17.75 -11.31 8.95
CA VAL A 97 18.30 -11.13 7.60
C VAL A 97 19.05 -12.37 7.13
N VAL A 98 19.89 -12.96 7.99
CA VAL A 98 20.67 -14.17 7.66
C VAL A 98 19.75 -15.36 7.37
N THR A 99 18.72 -15.58 8.20
CA THR A 99 17.75 -16.66 7.99
C THR A 99 16.91 -16.47 6.73
N SER A 100 16.63 -15.22 6.33
CA SER A 100 15.85 -14.91 5.14
C SER A 100 16.68 -14.59 3.90
N TRP A 101 18.03 -14.78 3.97
CA TRP A 101 18.94 -14.31 2.93
C TRP A 101 18.66 -14.90 1.54
N GLY A 102 18.33 -16.19 1.45
CA GLY A 102 17.96 -16.83 0.20
C GLY A 102 16.72 -16.20 -0.46
N THR A 103 15.70 -15.94 0.34
CA THR A 103 14.47 -15.27 -0.13
C THR A 103 14.76 -13.83 -0.59
N ILE A 104 15.56 -13.09 0.18
CA ILE A 104 15.97 -11.72 -0.16
C ILE A 104 16.73 -11.70 -1.49
N GLN A 105 17.70 -12.61 -1.66
CA GLN A 105 18.44 -12.71 -2.93
C GLN A 105 17.52 -13.05 -4.09
N SER A 106 16.64 -14.04 -3.94
CA SER A 106 15.68 -14.40 -5.00
C SER A 106 14.86 -13.19 -5.43
N MET A 107 14.33 -12.41 -4.47
CA MET A 107 13.54 -11.23 -4.76
C MET A 107 14.33 -10.11 -5.45
N LEU A 108 15.59 -9.90 -5.07
CA LEU A 108 16.45 -8.87 -5.68
C LEU A 108 16.80 -9.18 -7.14
N HIS A 109 16.82 -10.45 -7.53
CA HIS A 109 17.16 -10.89 -8.89
C HIS A 109 15.93 -11.12 -9.77
N THR A 110 14.72 -10.81 -9.30
CA THR A 110 13.51 -10.89 -10.11
C THR A 110 13.42 -9.78 -11.15
N ALA A 111 12.75 -10.05 -12.26
CA ALA A 111 12.36 -9.02 -13.21
C ALA A 111 11.43 -7.97 -12.58
N TYR A 112 10.62 -8.40 -11.61
CA TYR A 112 9.76 -7.55 -10.78
C TYR A 112 9.59 -8.16 -9.38
N PRO A 113 9.75 -7.41 -8.29
CA PRO A 113 10.11 -5.98 -8.22
C PRO A 113 11.61 -5.69 -8.31
N GLY A 114 12.50 -6.70 -8.37
CA GLY A 114 13.95 -6.54 -8.25
C GLY A 114 14.58 -5.58 -9.27
N ALA A 115 14.31 -5.77 -10.56
CA ALA A 115 14.85 -4.93 -11.63
C ALA A 115 14.07 -3.62 -11.86
N ARG A 116 13.01 -3.38 -11.07
CA ARG A 116 12.15 -2.20 -11.24
C ARG A 116 12.91 -0.89 -11.01
N GLN A 117 12.76 0.04 -11.96
CA GLN A 117 13.31 1.39 -11.87
C GLN A 117 12.22 2.43 -12.15
N SER A 118 11.69 3.02 -11.09
CA SER A 118 10.73 4.12 -11.20
C SER A 118 11.46 5.46 -11.37
N ILE A 119 10.95 6.27 -12.27
CA ILE A 119 11.35 7.68 -12.43
C ILE A 119 10.25 8.63 -11.93
N GLY A 120 9.16 8.10 -11.38
CA GLY A 120 7.99 8.88 -10.99
C GLY A 120 7.16 9.33 -12.19
N GLY A 121 6.42 10.43 -12.04
CA GLY A 121 5.55 11.00 -13.07
C GLY A 121 4.19 10.32 -13.18
N GLY A 122 3.30 10.92 -13.98
CA GLY A 122 2.02 10.34 -14.34
C GLY A 122 0.88 10.51 -13.32
N LEU A 123 1.14 11.01 -12.11
CA LEU A 123 0.07 11.34 -11.19
C LEU A 123 -0.59 12.65 -11.63
N PRO A 124 -1.91 12.66 -11.92
CA PRO A 124 -2.59 13.90 -12.29
C PRO A 124 -2.46 14.95 -11.17
N PRO A 125 -1.99 16.20 -11.45
CA PRO A 125 -1.84 17.23 -10.40
C PRO A 125 -3.16 17.52 -9.66
N LEU A 126 -4.29 17.44 -10.36
CA LEU A 126 -5.63 17.61 -9.78
C LEU A 126 -5.91 16.61 -8.65
N SER A 127 -5.29 15.44 -8.72
CA SER A 127 -5.43 14.41 -7.70
C SER A 127 -4.87 14.84 -6.34
N LEU A 128 -3.90 15.76 -6.29
CA LEU A 128 -3.36 16.27 -5.02
C LEU A 128 -4.38 17.07 -4.21
N ILE A 129 -5.38 17.68 -4.87
CA ILE A 129 -6.43 18.50 -4.25
C ILE A 129 -7.80 17.81 -4.27
N SER A 130 -7.87 16.51 -4.57
CA SER A 130 -9.11 15.74 -4.65
C SER A 130 -9.23 14.63 -3.61
N SER A 131 -8.57 14.78 -2.46
CA SER A 131 -8.53 13.75 -1.41
C SER A 131 -9.89 13.50 -0.74
N VAL A 132 -10.77 14.50 -0.67
CA VAL A 132 -12.08 14.38 0.01
C VAL A 132 -12.99 13.35 -0.68
N GLY A 133 -12.98 13.29 -2.01
CA GLY A 133 -13.78 12.35 -2.79
C GLY A 133 -13.45 10.89 -2.53
N THR A 134 -12.22 10.60 -2.12
CA THR A 134 -11.78 9.22 -1.83
C THR A 134 -12.47 8.60 -0.62
N LEU A 135 -13.09 9.41 0.25
CA LEU A 135 -13.90 8.92 1.37
C LEU A 135 -15.11 8.09 0.93
N PHE A 136 -15.57 8.27 -0.31
CA PHE A 136 -16.75 7.58 -0.81
C PHE A 136 -16.43 6.26 -1.53
N PHE A 137 -15.18 6.01 -1.88
CA PHE A 137 -14.77 4.82 -2.63
C PHE A 137 -15.21 3.50 -1.98
N PRO A 138 -15.20 3.33 -0.64
CA PRO A 138 -15.67 2.10 -0.02
C PRO A 138 -17.19 1.88 -0.10
N PHE A 139 -17.98 2.93 -0.38
CA PHE A 139 -19.44 2.89 -0.28
C PHE A 139 -20.17 2.92 -1.63
N LYS A 140 -19.45 3.07 -2.71
CA LYS A 140 -20.04 3.14 -4.05
C LYS A 140 -19.10 2.50 -5.05
N ASP A 141 -19.61 1.49 -5.76
CA ASP A 141 -18.91 0.91 -6.90
C ASP A 141 -18.71 1.95 -7.98
N TYR A 142 -17.61 1.90 -8.66
CA TYR A 142 -17.27 2.77 -9.76
C TYR A 142 -16.83 1.97 -10.98
N ALA A 143 -17.12 2.51 -12.16
CA ALA A 143 -16.61 1.93 -13.39
C ALA A 143 -15.08 2.07 -13.42
N VAL A 144 -14.41 1.00 -13.77
CA VAL A 144 -12.94 0.91 -13.82
C VAL A 144 -12.33 2.05 -14.64
N ASP A 145 -12.98 2.43 -15.73
CA ASP A 145 -12.50 3.45 -16.66
C ASP A 145 -12.64 4.90 -16.13
N SER A 146 -13.37 5.11 -15.03
CA SER A 146 -13.70 6.47 -14.58
C SER A 146 -12.87 6.99 -13.42
N VAL A 147 -12.19 6.11 -12.66
CA VAL A 147 -11.48 6.52 -11.44
C VAL A 147 -10.06 5.96 -11.37
N THR A 148 -9.93 4.65 -11.32
CA THR A 148 -8.65 3.94 -11.21
C THR A 148 -8.89 2.44 -11.31
N THR A 149 -7.90 1.72 -11.76
CA THR A 149 -7.92 0.25 -11.81
C THR A 149 -7.66 -0.40 -10.43
N ASN A 150 -7.19 0.39 -9.45
CA ASN A 150 -6.84 -0.12 -8.12
C ASN A 150 -7.36 0.83 -7.02
N MET A 151 -8.43 0.42 -6.33
CA MET A 151 -9.04 1.19 -5.22
C MET A 151 -8.09 1.43 -4.05
N VAL A 152 -7.22 0.46 -3.75
CA VAL A 152 -6.27 0.56 -2.63
C VAL A 152 -5.27 1.69 -2.89
N GLU A 153 -4.84 1.85 -4.13
CA GLU A 153 -3.92 2.93 -4.52
C GLU A 153 -4.64 4.29 -4.69
N ALA A 154 -5.95 4.29 -4.86
CA ALA A 154 -6.76 5.50 -4.92
C ALA A 154 -7.02 6.12 -3.55
N SER A 155 -7.00 5.34 -2.48
CA SER A 155 -7.25 5.82 -1.11
C SER A 155 -6.20 6.83 -0.67
N ARG A 156 -6.64 7.94 -0.07
CA ARG A 156 -5.78 9.05 0.33
C ARG A 156 -6.17 9.57 1.71
N PHE A 157 -5.22 10.24 2.35
CA PHE A 157 -5.52 11.03 3.54
C PHE A 157 -6.30 12.29 3.14
N VAL A 158 -7.30 12.65 3.91
CA VAL A 158 -8.00 13.94 3.76
C VAL A 158 -7.13 15.01 4.41
N ASP A 159 -6.25 15.59 3.64
CA ASP A 159 -5.14 16.44 4.08
C ASP A 159 -5.33 17.94 3.81
N LEU A 160 -6.44 18.29 3.13
CA LEU A 160 -6.78 19.67 2.73
C LEU A 160 -5.64 20.38 1.97
N PHE A 161 -4.82 19.65 1.22
CA PHE A 161 -3.78 20.27 0.40
C PHE A 161 -4.40 21.29 -0.60
N PRO A 162 -3.82 22.48 -0.81
CA PRO A 162 -2.59 23.03 -0.22
C PRO A 162 -2.80 23.99 0.96
N LEU A 163 -3.94 23.93 1.66
CA LEU A 163 -4.31 24.88 2.74
C LEU A 163 -3.21 25.02 3.78
N GLY A 164 -2.65 23.92 4.27
CA GLY A 164 -1.59 23.93 5.28
C GLY A 164 -0.36 24.72 4.83
N ILE A 165 0.06 24.56 3.59
CA ILE A 165 1.20 25.30 3.00
C ILE A 165 0.89 26.79 2.92
N ILE A 166 -0.29 27.15 2.40
CA ILE A 166 -0.73 28.56 2.28
C ILE A 166 -0.71 29.25 3.63
N LEU A 167 -1.29 28.60 4.65
CA LEU A 167 -1.37 29.14 6.01
C LEU A 167 0.01 29.22 6.69
N ALA A 168 0.87 28.21 6.51
CA ALA A 168 2.22 28.23 7.05
C ALA A 168 3.04 29.37 6.45
N VAL A 169 3.00 29.55 5.13
CA VAL A 169 3.68 30.64 4.42
C VAL A 169 3.13 32.00 4.86
N PHE A 170 1.80 32.14 4.91
CA PHE A 170 1.16 33.37 5.40
C PHE A 170 1.61 33.71 6.84
N GLY A 171 1.61 32.75 7.76
CA GLY A 171 2.05 32.93 9.13
C GLY A 171 3.53 33.31 9.25
N MET A 172 4.40 32.68 8.45
CA MET A 172 5.83 33.02 8.40
C MET A 172 6.07 34.45 7.88
N ILE A 173 5.36 34.86 6.82
CA ILE A 173 5.46 36.23 6.28
C ILE A 173 4.98 37.25 7.31
N LYS A 174 3.82 37.02 7.93
CA LYS A 174 3.23 37.95 8.92
C LYS A 174 4.10 38.10 10.15
N ARG A 175 4.68 37.00 10.64
CA ARG A 175 5.57 37.00 11.81
C ARG A 175 7.02 37.39 11.49
N LYS A 176 7.34 37.55 10.19
CA LYS A 176 8.71 37.81 9.69
C LYS A 176 9.74 36.81 10.25
N LYS A 177 9.30 35.57 10.45
CA LYS A 177 10.14 34.51 11.02
C LYS A 177 9.84 33.19 10.32
N VAL A 178 10.91 32.49 9.87
CA VAL A 178 10.79 31.17 9.27
C VAL A 178 10.54 30.13 10.35
N ASP A 179 9.50 29.33 10.17
CA ASP A 179 9.27 28.14 10.98
C ASP A 179 9.99 26.95 10.32
N VAL A 180 11.06 26.52 10.97
CA VAL A 180 11.97 25.50 10.41
C VAL A 180 11.25 24.20 10.09
N LEU A 181 10.35 23.74 10.98
CA LEU A 181 9.59 22.52 10.76
C LEU A 181 8.69 22.63 9.52
N SER A 182 7.92 23.74 9.42
CA SER A 182 7.06 23.97 8.25
C SER A 182 7.87 24.05 6.96
N ALA A 183 9.03 24.73 6.99
CA ALA A 183 9.89 24.85 5.81
C ALA A 183 10.38 23.48 5.31
N TRP A 184 10.85 22.61 6.20
CA TRP A 184 11.29 21.27 5.83
C TRP A 184 10.14 20.38 5.37
N LEU A 185 8.97 20.43 6.03
CA LEU A 185 7.78 19.68 5.59
C LEU A 185 7.34 20.13 4.19
N ILE A 186 7.32 21.44 3.90
CA ILE A 186 7.00 21.98 2.57
C ILE A 186 8.01 21.48 1.54
N THR A 187 9.29 21.40 1.91
CA THR A 187 10.34 20.85 1.02
C THR A 187 10.04 19.38 0.67
N VAL A 188 9.69 18.54 1.66
CA VAL A 188 9.29 17.14 1.43
C VAL A 188 8.06 17.05 0.53
N ILE A 189 7.02 17.85 0.82
CA ILE A 189 5.79 17.88 0.03
C ILE A 189 6.10 18.28 -1.43
N THR A 190 6.91 19.32 -1.63
CA THR A 190 7.29 19.78 -2.97
C THR A 190 8.08 18.70 -3.72
N LEU A 191 9.07 18.08 -3.07
CA LEU A 191 9.87 17.00 -3.64
C LEU A 191 9.01 15.87 -4.15
N PHE A 192 8.14 15.32 -3.28
CA PHE A 192 7.30 14.18 -3.63
C PHE A 192 6.16 14.55 -4.58
N SER A 193 5.65 15.79 -4.56
CA SER A 193 4.67 16.27 -5.55
C SER A 193 5.30 16.36 -6.94
N VAL A 194 6.51 16.90 -7.05
CA VAL A 194 7.26 16.96 -8.32
C VAL A 194 7.57 15.54 -8.81
N PHE A 195 8.10 14.67 -7.92
CA PHE A 195 8.39 13.29 -8.29
C PHE A 195 7.12 12.55 -8.77
N ALA A 196 6.00 12.69 -8.05
CA ALA A 196 4.78 11.98 -8.40
C ALA A 196 4.10 12.49 -9.67
N CYS A 197 4.05 13.81 -9.89
CA CYS A 197 3.31 14.42 -11.01
C CYS A 197 4.17 14.56 -12.27
N VAL A 198 5.44 14.98 -12.14
CA VAL A 198 6.33 15.27 -13.25
C VAL A 198 7.33 14.14 -13.49
N GLY A 199 7.85 13.56 -12.42
CA GLY A 199 8.95 12.61 -12.45
C GLY A 199 10.31 13.26 -12.35
N MET A 200 11.36 12.44 -12.34
CA MET A 200 12.75 12.85 -12.25
C MET A 200 13.64 12.03 -13.20
N PRO A 201 14.78 12.58 -13.67
CA PRO A 201 15.75 11.79 -14.39
C PRO A 201 16.22 10.58 -13.58
N LEU A 202 16.48 9.45 -14.25
CA LEU A 202 16.82 8.19 -13.59
C LEU A 202 18.04 8.31 -12.66
N TRP A 203 19.07 9.06 -13.06
CA TRP A 203 20.25 9.28 -12.24
C TRP A 203 19.92 9.97 -10.90
N LEU A 204 19.00 10.94 -10.92
CA LEU A 204 18.56 11.65 -9.72
C LEU A 204 17.69 10.74 -8.84
N SER A 205 16.77 9.99 -9.45
CA SER A 205 15.97 8.98 -8.74
C SER A 205 16.85 7.93 -8.05
N LYS A 206 17.96 7.52 -8.68
CA LYS A 206 18.95 6.60 -8.08
C LYS A 206 19.64 7.21 -6.86
N ILE A 207 20.16 8.44 -6.99
CA ILE A 207 20.83 9.15 -5.87
C ILE A 207 19.87 9.32 -4.69
N MET A 208 18.61 9.63 -4.97
CA MET A 208 17.59 9.86 -3.96
C MET A 208 16.90 8.56 -3.51
N MET A 209 17.35 7.38 -3.98
CA MET A 209 16.77 6.07 -3.69
C MET A 209 15.29 5.94 -4.10
N LEU A 210 14.77 6.84 -4.96
CA LEU A 210 13.36 6.88 -5.35
C LEU A 210 13.00 5.87 -6.44
N THR A 211 13.96 5.13 -6.99
CA THR A 211 13.73 4.12 -8.04
C THR A 211 12.79 2.99 -7.62
N SER A 212 12.67 2.73 -6.31
CA SER A 212 11.72 1.75 -5.76
C SER A 212 10.37 2.36 -5.39
N VAL A 213 10.18 3.68 -5.56
CA VAL A 213 8.97 4.42 -5.17
C VAL A 213 8.12 4.69 -6.41
N THR A 214 6.86 4.30 -6.42
CA THR A 214 5.92 4.67 -7.48
C THR A 214 5.18 5.95 -7.16
N SER A 215 4.71 6.64 -8.21
CA SER A 215 3.91 7.87 -8.08
C SER A 215 2.67 7.67 -7.20
N GLY A 216 1.94 6.57 -7.37
CA GLY A 216 0.79 6.23 -6.54
C GLY A 216 1.12 6.01 -5.06
N ARG A 217 2.32 5.51 -4.75
CA ARG A 217 2.74 5.30 -3.35
C ARG A 217 3.22 6.57 -2.65
N CYS A 218 3.58 7.62 -3.41
CA CYS A 218 3.95 8.93 -2.84
C CYS A 218 2.78 9.60 -2.11
N VAL A 219 1.53 9.28 -2.45
CA VAL A 219 0.35 9.91 -1.82
C VAL A 219 0.30 9.70 -0.31
N VAL A 220 0.95 8.65 0.20
CA VAL A 220 1.02 8.37 1.65
C VAL A 220 1.87 9.41 2.35
N VAL A 221 3.11 9.61 1.90
CA VAL A 221 4.01 10.60 2.53
C VAL A 221 3.49 12.02 2.32
N LEU A 222 2.90 12.30 1.16
CA LEU A 222 2.26 13.59 0.88
C LEU A 222 1.14 13.87 1.87
N GLY A 223 0.22 12.91 2.08
CA GLY A 223 -0.90 13.07 2.99
C GLY A 223 -0.45 13.29 4.43
N VAL A 224 0.50 12.49 4.93
CA VAL A 224 1.02 12.64 6.31
C VAL A 224 1.76 13.97 6.48
N ALA A 225 2.62 14.36 5.53
CA ALA A 225 3.35 15.63 5.59
C ALA A 225 2.41 16.83 5.49
N ASN A 226 1.37 16.77 4.63
CA ASN A 226 0.35 17.81 4.51
C ASN A 226 -0.45 17.97 5.81
N ILE A 227 -0.85 16.89 6.46
CA ILE A 227 -1.52 16.94 7.76
C ILE A 227 -0.59 17.57 8.81
N ALA A 228 0.69 17.18 8.83
CA ALA A 228 1.66 17.73 9.77
C ALA A 228 1.85 19.24 9.57
N VAL A 229 2.00 19.71 8.33
CA VAL A 229 2.11 21.15 8.04
C VAL A 229 0.80 21.89 8.34
N LEU A 230 -0.35 21.27 8.09
CA LEU A 230 -1.66 21.85 8.40
C LEU A 230 -1.84 22.09 9.91
N VAL A 231 -1.53 21.08 10.73
CA VAL A 231 -1.56 21.18 12.19
C VAL A 231 -0.59 22.25 12.69
N ARG A 232 0.63 22.28 12.15
CA ARG A 232 1.62 23.28 12.51
C ARG A 232 1.20 24.69 12.09
N ALA A 233 0.65 24.84 10.90
CA ALA A 233 0.15 26.10 10.37
C ALA A 233 -1.03 26.63 11.23
N ALA A 234 -1.95 25.79 11.62
CA ALA A 234 -3.06 26.16 12.51
C ALA A 234 -2.53 26.77 13.82
N ALA A 235 -1.48 26.21 14.42
CA ALA A 235 -0.84 26.75 15.62
C ALA A 235 -0.09 28.08 15.35
N ILE A 236 0.44 28.27 14.15
CA ILE A 236 1.14 29.51 13.77
C ILE A 236 0.16 30.65 13.55
N ILE A 237 -1.02 30.39 12.95
CA ILE A 237 -2.00 31.44 12.61
C ILE A 237 -3.06 31.67 13.70
N ASP A 238 -2.97 30.99 14.85
CA ASP A 238 -3.96 31.11 15.92
C ASP A 238 -4.19 32.57 16.32
N GLY A 239 -5.46 33.01 16.26
CA GLY A 239 -5.86 34.39 16.54
C GLY A 239 -5.52 35.42 15.46
N GLU A 240 -4.90 35.03 14.34
CA GLU A 240 -4.45 35.97 13.28
C GLU A 240 -5.54 36.31 12.25
N LEU A 241 -6.59 35.49 12.14
CA LEU A 241 -7.70 35.69 11.22
C LEU A 241 -8.99 36.02 11.99
N SER A 242 -9.71 37.03 11.53
CA SER A 242 -11.06 37.28 12.01
C SER A 242 -12.01 36.18 11.55
N TRP A 243 -13.11 35.97 12.27
CA TRP A 243 -14.09 34.94 11.90
C TRP A 243 -14.67 35.12 10.50
N LYS A 244 -14.82 36.36 10.01
CA LYS A 244 -15.30 36.68 8.65
C LYS A 244 -14.27 36.27 7.59
N GLN A 245 -12.98 36.50 7.88
CA GLN A 245 -11.89 36.07 6.99
C GLN A 245 -11.79 34.54 6.96
N SER A 246 -11.88 33.90 8.12
CA SER A 246 -11.90 32.43 8.21
C SER A 246 -13.07 31.84 7.41
N LEU A 247 -14.27 32.43 7.51
CA LEU A 247 -15.44 31.97 6.77
C LEU A 247 -15.27 32.14 5.26
N LEU A 248 -14.73 33.29 4.81
CA LEU A 248 -14.47 33.54 3.40
C LEU A 248 -13.44 32.54 2.83
N VAL A 249 -12.32 32.36 3.52
CA VAL A 249 -11.27 31.40 3.11
C VAL A 249 -11.85 29.98 3.09
N THR A 250 -12.61 29.58 4.10
CA THR A 250 -13.30 28.29 4.16
C THR A 250 -14.19 28.07 2.93
N PHE A 251 -15.04 29.04 2.62
CA PHE A 251 -15.99 28.94 1.50
C PHE A 251 -15.27 28.79 0.16
N VAL A 252 -14.31 29.66 -0.12
CA VAL A 252 -13.55 29.63 -1.38
C VAL A 252 -12.78 28.33 -1.51
N PHE A 253 -12.13 27.90 -0.42
CA PHE A 253 -11.31 26.69 -0.42
C PHE A 253 -12.15 25.42 -0.57
N ALA A 254 -13.29 25.34 0.15
CA ALA A 254 -14.23 24.24 0.01
C ALA A 254 -14.81 24.13 -1.41
N ALA A 255 -15.11 25.29 -2.05
CA ALA A 255 -15.56 25.30 -3.45
C ALA A 255 -14.50 24.77 -4.42
N ILE A 256 -13.23 25.16 -4.24
CA ILE A 256 -12.11 24.67 -5.03
C ILE A 256 -11.94 23.16 -4.87
N LEU A 257 -11.95 22.64 -3.63
CA LEU A 257 -11.83 21.21 -3.38
C LEU A 257 -13.01 20.42 -3.93
N ALA A 258 -14.24 20.91 -3.77
CA ALA A 258 -15.44 20.26 -4.30
C ALA A 258 -15.40 20.19 -5.84
N TRP A 259 -15.00 21.29 -6.49
CA TRP A 259 -14.77 21.32 -7.94
C TRP A 259 -13.68 20.33 -8.37
N ALA A 260 -12.54 20.30 -7.66
CA ALA A 260 -11.44 19.42 -7.99
C ALA A 260 -11.81 17.94 -7.88
N ASN A 261 -12.58 17.57 -6.84
CA ASN A 261 -13.09 16.22 -6.68
C ASN A 261 -14.06 15.83 -7.80
N HIS A 262 -14.96 16.74 -8.18
CA HIS A 262 -15.83 16.49 -9.33
C HIS A 262 -15.05 16.35 -10.64
N ALA A 263 -14.12 17.26 -10.91
CA ALA A 263 -13.32 17.27 -12.14
C ALA A 263 -12.40 16.03 -12.22
N MET A 264 -11.87 15.55 -11.09
CA MET A 264 -11.01 14.36 -11.06
C MET A 264 -11.81 13.07 -11.25
N TYR A 265 -12.98 12.96 -10.64
CA TYR A 265 -13.76 11.73 -10.58
C TYR A 265 -15.11 11.80 -11.32
N LEU A 266 -15.30 12.80 -12.14
CA LEU A 266 -16.43 13.04 -13.09
C LEU A 266 -17.74 12.29 -12.76
N SER A 267 -17.96 11.15 -13.43
CA SER A 267 -19.18 10.36 -13.31
C SER A 267 -19.39 9.75 -11.91
N TYR A 268 -18.33 9.52 -11.18
CA TYR A 268 -18.41 8.97 -9.83
C TYR A 268 -18.87 10.01 -8.81
N ILE A 269 -18.30 11.23 -8.81
CA ILE A 269 -18.68 12.35 -7.96
C ILE A 269 -19.78 13.17 -8.64
N GLY A 270 -21.01 12.67 -8.60
CA GLY A 270 -22.19 13.39 -9.12
C GLY A 270 -22.58 14.58 -8.23
N ARG A 271 -23.61 15.33 -8.65
CA ARG A 271 -24.05 16.60 -8.04
C ARG A 271 -24.22 16.54 -6.52
N LEU A 272 -24.82 15.47 -5.99
CA LEU A 272 -25.02 15.30 -4.54
C LEU A 272 -23.69 15.17 -3.81
N LEU A 273 -22.77 14.34 -4.33
CA LEU A 273 -21.47 14.13 -3.70
C LEU A 273 -20.58 15.38 -3.77
N VAL A 274 -20.74 16.25 -4.79
CA VAL A 274 -20.08 17.56 -4.84
C VAL A 274 -20.49 18.42 -3.64
N VAL A 275 -21.79 18.48 -3.32
CA VAL A 275 -22.28 19.22 -2.16
C VAL A 275 -21.75 18.64 -0.85
N VAL A 276 -21.69 17.31 -0.76
CA VAL A 276 -21.13 16.64 0.42
C VAL A 276 -19.61 16.90 0.55
N CYS A 277 -18.87 16.83 -0.56
CA CYS A 277 -17.44 17.20 -0.58
C CYS A 277 -17.23 18.66 -0.13
N PHE A 278 -18.08 19.59 -0.62
CA PHE A 278 -18.04 20.98 -0.21
C PHE A 278 -18.27 21.12 1.31
N ALA A 279 -19.29 20.44 1.84
CA ALA A 279 -19.62 20.50 3.27
C ALA A 279 -18.49 19.92 4.15
N ILE A 280 -17.92 18.76 3.77
CA ILE A 280 -16.81 18.15 4.50
C ILE A 280 -15.57 19.04 4.46
N ALA A 281 -15.17 19.50 3.26
CA ALA A 281 -14.03 20.40 3.11
C ALA A 281 -14.23 21.71 3.87
N GLY A 282 -15.45 22.25 3.85
CA GLY A 282 -15.83 23.45 4.58
C GLY A 282 -15.72 23.28 6.09
N LEU A 283 -16.31 22.22 6.64
CA LEU A 283 -16.23 21.92 8.08
C LEU A 283 -14.79 21.76 8.56
N LEU A 284 -13.99 20.96 7.83
CA LEU A 284 -12.59 20.71 8.15
C LEU A 284 -11.74 22.00 8.06
N SER A 285 -11.91 22.77 7.00
CA SER A 285 -11.16 24.03 6.79
C SER A 285 -11.55 25.06 7.86
N PHE A 286 -12.85 25.17 8.18
CA PHE A 286 -13.33 26.06 9.23
C PHE A 286 -12.77 25.69 10.61
N ALA A 287 -12.72 24.38 10.92
CA ALA A 287 -12.16 23.90 12.18
C ALA A 287 -10.66 24.24 12.32
N VAL A 288 -9.91 24.16 11.20
CA VAL A 288 -8.47 24.52 11.17
C VAL A 288 -8.25 26.01 11.32
N LEU A 289 -9.07 26.84 10.64
CA LEU A 289 -8.91 28.30 10.61
C LEU A 289 -9.47 28.99 11.84
N ASN A 290 -10.39 28.36 12.56
CA ASN A 290 -11.12 28.95 13.67
C ASN A 290 -10.90 28.11 14.92
N ASN A 291 -9.83 28.37 15.64
CA ASN A 291 -9.45 27.65 16.85
C ASN A 291 -10.34 28.00 18.08
N GLY A 292 -11.55 28.55 17.83
CA GLY A 292 -12.52 28.93 18.83
C GLY A 292 -13.23 27.75 19.50
N VAL A 293 -13.98 28.06 20.54
CA VAL A 293 -14.74 27.07 21.33
C VAL A 293 -15.64 26.22 20.43
N ILE A 294 -16.38 26.83 19.49
CA ILE A 294 -17.31 26.13 18.59
C ILE A 294 -16.56 25.12 17.70
N ALA A 295 -15.41 25.50 17.16
CA ALA A 295 -14.61 24.58 16.34
C ALA A 295 -14.14 23.36 17.13
N ARG A 296 -13.70 23.55 18.36
CA ARG A 296 -13.22 22.47 19.23
C ARG A 296 -14.33 21.62 19.83
N THR A 297 -15.46 22.24 20.27
CA THR A 297 -16.50 21.53 21.01
C THR A 297 -17.60 20.96 20.11
N VAL A 298 -17.78 21.49 18.91
CA VAL A 298 -18.86 21.06 18.01
C VAL A 298 -18.30 20.47 16.72
N VAL A 299 -17.50 21.24 15.98
CA VAL A 299 -17.04 20.80 14.65
C VAL A 299 -16.08 19.62 14.73
N ALA A 300 -15.08 19.67 15.60
CA ALA A 300 -14.10 18.59 15.72
C ALA A 300 -14.71 17.25 16.15
N PRO A 301 -15.63 17.18 17.15
CA PRO A 301 -16.34 15.93 17.46
C PRO A 301 -17.20 15.41 16.30
N ILE A 302 -17.94 16.27 15.60
CA ILE A 302 -18.76 15.85 14.44
C ILE A 302 -17.88 15.22 13.36
N VAL A 303 -16.79 15.87 13.01
CA VAL A 303 -15.83 15.36 12.04
C VAL A 303 -15.21 14.05 12.51
N SER A 304 -14.80 13.97 13.78
CA SER A 304 -14.22 12.77 14.36
C SER A 304 -15.19 11.59 14.33
N VAL A 305 -16.45 11.82 14.69
CA VAL A 305 -17.52 10.80 14.60
C VAL A 305 -17.76 10.40 13.16
N GLY A 306 -17.82 11.34 12.23
CA GLY A 306 -17.97 11.04 10.79
C GLY A 306 -16.85 10.18 10.24
N LEU A 307 -15.59 10.49 10.57
CA LEU A 307 -14.43 9.69 10.18
C LEU A 307 -14.44 8.31 10.85
N LEU A 308 -14.81 8.22 12.10
CA LEU A 308 -14.94 6.95 12.82
C LEU A 308 -16.03 6.08 12.21
N VAL A 309 -17.21 6.64 11.93
CA VAL A 309 -18.30 5.92 11.27
C VAL A 309 -17.89 5.44 9.89
N SER A 310 -17.24 6.31 9.11
CA SER A 310 -16.70 5.92 7.79
C SER A 310 -15.72 4.76 7.91
N GLY A 311 -14.75 4.83 8.82
CA GLY A 311 -13.76 3.76 9.04
C GLY A 311 -14.38 2.45 9.52
N LEU A 312 -15.33 2.51 10.43
CA LEU A 312 -16.04 1.32 10.95
C LEU A 312 -16.98 0.70 9.92
N SER A 313 -17.56 1.51 9.02
CA SER A 313 -18.46 1.04 7.95
C SER A 313 -17.72 0.21 6.88
N VAL A 314 -16.41 0.34 6.76
CA VAL A 314 -15.58 -0.52 5.87
C VAL A 314 -15.38 -1.93 6.43
N ASN A 315 -16.04 -2.25 7.55
CA ASN A 315 -15.95 -3.55 8.22
C ASN A 315 -14.50 -3.96 8.58
N PRO A 316 -13.79 -3.16 9.37
CA PRO A 316 -12.37 -3.39 9.72
C PRO A 316 -12.16 -4.62 10.59
N VAL A 317 -13.23 -5.13 11.21
CA VAL A 317 -13.21 -6.31 12.07
C VAL A 317 -14.13 -7.38 11.49
N GLN A 318 -13.55 -8.48 11.05
CA GLN A 318 -14.29 -9.67 10.67
C GLN A 318 -14.22 -10.70 11.79
N TYR A 319 -15.36 -11.32 12.11
CA TYR A 319 -15.44 -12.37 13.10
C TYR A 319 -15.50 -13.75 12.44
N GLY A 320 -14.54 -14.61 12.81
CA GLY A 320 -14.45 -15.99 12.33
C GLY A 320 -13.85 -16.13 10.93
N SER A 321 -13.53 -17.37 10.56
CA SER A 321 -12.91 -17.74 9.28
C SER A 321 -13.93 -18.25 8.23
N ALA A 322 -15.22 -18.25 8.53
CA ALA A 322 -16.25 -18.83 7.67
C ALA A 322 -16.26 -18.28 6.22
N PRO A 323 -16.05 -16.98 5.97
CA PRO A 323 -15.97 -16.47 4.60
C PRO A 323 -14.84 -17.07 3.76
N VAL A 324 -13.77 -17.54 4.41
CA VAL A 324 -12.61 -18.18 3.77
C VAL A 324 -12.80 -19.70 3.72
N THR A 325 -13.26 -20.33 4.82
CA THR A 325 -13.21 -21.78 5.00
C THR A 325 -14.52 -22.49 4.65
N LYS A 326 -15.66 -21.78 4.61
CA LYS A 326 -16.99 -22.37 4.40
C LYS A 326 -17.62 -22.05 3.04
N GLN A 327 -16.79 -21.74 2.04
CA GLN A 327 -17.32 -21.56 0.69
C GLN A 327 -17.63 -22.92 0.04
N PRO A 328 -18.84 -23.11 -0.52
CA PRO A 328 -19.26 -24.42 -1.06
C PRO A 328 -18.30 -24.99 -2.11
N LEU A 329 -17.78 -24.15 -3.01
CA LEU A 329 -16.79 -24.55 -4.02
C LEU A 329 -15.51 -25.10 -3.38
N ILE A 330 -14.98 -24.40 -2.37
CA ILE A 330 -13.76 -24.80 -1.67
C ILE A 330 -13.97 -26.09 -0.88
N GLN A 331 -15.12 -26.24 -0.21
CA GLN A 331 -15.46 -27.48 0.50
C GLN A 331 -15.55 -28.67 -0.45
N GLN A 332 -16.14 -28.49 -1.65
CA GLN A 332 -16.16 -29.53 -2.68
C GLN A 332 -14.73 -29.90 -3.11
N VAL A 333 -13.87 -28.93 -3.41
CA VAL A 333 -12.49 -29.21 -3.84
C VAL A 333 -11.68 -29.87 -2.73
N GLN A 334 -11.88 -29.49 -1.45
CA GLN A 334 -11.27 -30.16 -0.30
C GLN A 334 -11.70 -31.63 -0.17
N SER A 335 -12.99 -31.91 -0.35
CA SER A 335 -13.52 -33.30 -0.34
C SER A 335 -12.86 -34.11 -1.45
N LEU A 336 -12.86 -33.58 -2.68
CA LEU A 336 -12.24 -34.22 -3.84
C LEU A 336 -10.73 -34.41 -3.66
N GLN A 337 -10.03 -33.45 -3.06
CA GLN A 337 -8.61 -33.55 -2.72
C GLN A 337 -8.35 -34.68 -1.72
N SER A 338 -9.25 -34.92 -0.77
CA SER A 338 -9.13 -36.00 0.21
C SER A 338 -9.37 -37.38 -0.41
N GLU A 339 -10.28 -37.47 -1.37
CA GLU A 339 -10.60 -38.69 -2.07
C GLU A 339 -9.54 -39.04 -3.14
N ASN A 340 -9.03 -38.03 -3.83
CA ASN A 340 -8.08 -38.12 -4.92
C ASN A 340 -6.94 -37.11 -4.73
N PRO A 341 -5.96 -37.46 -3.91
CA PRO A 341 -4.82 -36.58 -3.66
C PRO A 341 -4.07 -36.24 -4.95
N GLY A 342 -3.75 -34.96 -5.14
CA GLY A 342 -3.00 -34.50 -6.30
C GLY A 342 -2.91 -32.99 -6.35
N MET A 343 -2.07 -32.47 -7.24
CA MET A 343 -1.96 -31.03 -7.47
C MET A 343 -3.10 -30.54 -8.36
N TRP A 344 -3.65 -29.40 -8.02
CA TRP A 344 -4.70 -28.72 -8.76
C TRP A 344 -4.14 -27.57 -9.59
N ALA A 345 -4.63 -27.39 -10.80
CA ALA A 345 -4.52 -26.11 -11.50
C ALA A 345 -5.86 -25.38 -11.41
N ILE A 346 -5.81 -24.12 -11.04
CA ILE A 346 -7.01 -23.28 -10.99
C ILE A 346 -7.01 -22.42 -12.26
N ASP A 347 -7.84 -22.82 -13.21
CA ASP A 347 -8.03 -22.09 -14.46
C ASP A 347 -8.83 -20.80 -14.17
N ASP A 348 -8.10 -19.71 -13.98
CA ASP A 348 -8.66 -18.40 -13.65
C ASP A 348 -7.94 -17.33 -14.50
N ALA A 349 -8.68 -16.77 -15.45
CA ALA A 349 -8.13 -15.78 -16.37
C ALA A 349 -7.79 -14.43 -15.71
N PHE A 350 -8.27 -14.18 -14.48
CA PHE A 350 -8.04 -12.93 -13.78
C PHE A 350 -7.67 -13.13 -12.30
N GLY A 351 -6.40 -12.92 -12.01
CA GLY A 351 -5.86 -12.72 -10.66
C GLY A 351 -6.17 -13.86 -9.71
N SER A 352 -5.25 -14.67 -9.41
CA SER A 352 -5.22 -15.88 -8.56
C SER A 352 -6.01 -15.83 -7.21
N GLN A 353 -7.12 -15.08 -7.15
CA GLN A 353 -7.93 -14.96 -5.92
C GLN A 353 -8.50 -16.30 -5.49
N LEU A 354 -9.06 -17.07 -6.44
CA LEU A 354 -9.58 -18.39 -6.15
C LEU A 354 -8.46 -19.38 -5.83
N ALA A 355 -7.34 -19.29 -6.54
CA ALA A 355 -6.16 -20.10 -6.27
C ALA A 355 -5.58 -19.80 -4.88
N ASN A 356 -5.48 -18.54 -4.49
CA ASN A 356 -5.05 -18.15 -3.14
C ASN A 356 -6.03 -18.63 -2.07
N LEU A 357 -7.33 -18.60 -2.36
CA LEU A 357 -8.34 -19.12 -1.45
C LEU A 357 -8.21 -20.66 -1.29
N ALA A 358 -7.90 -21.37 -2.38
CA ALA A 358 -7.63 -22.81 -2.35
C ALA A 358 -6.40 -23.13 -1.49
N VAL A 359 -5.29 -22.40 -1.69
CA VAL A 359 -4.08 -22.52 -0.87
C VAL A 359 -4.35 -22.24 0.61
N ALA A 360 -5.11 -21.18 0.92
CA ALA A 360 -5.49 -20.83 2.30
C ALA A 360 -6.32 -21.95 2.99
N ASN A 361 -6.91 -22.83 2.21
CA ASN A 361 -7.68 -24.01 2.67
C ASN A 361 -6.91 -25.32 2.57
N GLY A 362 -5.59 -25.28 2.36
CA GLY A 362 -4.73 -26.47 2.32
C GLY A 362 -4.82 -27.29 1.04
N ILE A 363 -5.41 -26.75 -0.02
CA ILE A 363 -5.46 -27.40 -1.34
C ILE A 363 -4.09 -27.17 -2.01
N ASN A 364 -3.46 -28.25 -2.48
CA ASN A 364 -2.20 -28.16 -3.21
C ASN A 364 -2.47 -27.66 -4.63
N THR A 365 -2.02 -26.44 -4.96
CA THR A 365 -2.26 -25.81 -6.25
C THR A 365 -0.95 -25.51 -6.99
N LEU A 366 -0.98 -25.60 -8.32
CA LEU A 366 0.11 -25.19 -9.19
C LEU A 366 0.30 -23.68 -9.18
N ASN A 367 -0.81 -22.96 -9.23
CA ASN A 367 -0.83 -21.51 -9.38
C ASN A 367 -1.49 -20.85 -8.17
N ALA A 368 -0.90 -19.75 -7.77
CA ALA A 368 -1.38 -18.83 -6.71
C ALA A 368 -0.61 -17.50 -6.82
N LEU A 369 -0.59 -16.72 -5.73
CA LEU A 369 0.36 -15.63 -5.57
C LEU A 369 1.75 -16.22 -5.26
N GLU A 370 2.69 -16.07 -6.18
CA GLU A 370 4.09 -16.39 -5.96
C GLU A 370 4.82 -15.17 -5.38
N VAL A 371 5.18 -15.26 -4.11
CA VAL A 371 6.01 -14.22 -3.45
C VAL A 371 7.45 -14.30 -3.95
N THR A 372 7.93 -15.52 -4.14
CA THR A 372 9.22 -15.82 -4.80
C THR A 372 8.94 -16.71 -6.01
N PRO A 373 9.55 -16.44 -7.17
CA PRO A 373 9.27 -17.20 -8.38
C PRO A 373 9.69 -18.68 -8.25
N ASP A 374 8.83 -19.59 -8.66
CA ASP A 374 9.14 -21.02 -8.75
C ASP A 374 9.79 -21.34 -10.10
N LEU A 375 11.04 -20.89 -10.25
CA LEU A 375 11.80 -21.09 -11.48
C LEU A 375 11.94 -22.57 -11.85
N ALA A 376 12.04 -23.46 -10.85
CA ALA A 376 12.21 -24.90 -11.09
C ALA A 376 10.98 -25.52 -11.76
N THR A 377 9.80 -25.07 -11.41
CA THR A 377 8.54 -25.51 -12.01
C THR A 377 8.39 -24.96 -13.43
N TRP A 378 8.61 -23.65 -13.62
CA TRP A 378 8.37 -22.99 -14.91
C TRP A 378 9.40 -23.39 -15.98
N LYS A 379 10.67 -23.66 -15.61
CA LYS A 379 11.70 -24.17 -16.52
C LYS A 379 11.37 -25.54 -17.13
N LYS A 380 10.45 -26.31 -16.55
CA LYS A 380 9.96 -27.53 -17.19
C LYS A 380 9.19 -27.25 -18.50
N LEU A 381 8.54 -26.10 -18.60
CA LEU A 381 7.83 -25.65 -19.80
C LEU A 381 8.73 -24.80 -20.71
N ASP A 382 9.77 -24.18 -20.14
CA ASP A 382 10.71 -23.30 -20.86
C ASP A 382 12.16 -23.74 -20.62
N PRO A 383 12.61 -24.87 -21.20
CA PRO A 383 13.97 -25.35 -21.00
C PRO A 383 15.05 -24.45 -21.63
N ASN A 384 14.65 -23.56 -22.53
CA ASN A 384 15.55 -22.62 -23.19
C ASN A 384 15.54 -21.21 -22.55
N GLU A 385 14.77 -21.02 -21.47
CA GLU A 385 14.68 -19.77 -20.71
C GLU A 385 14.23 -18.55 -21.55
N GLN A 386 13.41 -18.78 -22.59
CA GLN A 386 12.93 -17.73 -23.51
C GLN A 386 11.97 -16.75 -22.83
N TRP A 387 11.22 -17.21 -21.84
CA TRP A 387 10.23 -16.43 -21.11
C TRP A 387 10.63 -16.16 -19.65
N GLU A 388 11.91 -16.33 -19.27
CA GLU A 388 12.35 -16.14 -17.89
C GLU A 388 12.01 -14.76 -17.36
N GLU A 389 12.10 -13.70 -18.17
CA GLU A 389 11.67 -12.36 -17.76
C GLU A 389 10.17 -12.28 -17.39
N ILE A 390 9.33 -13.20 -17.92
CA ILE A 390 7.90 -13.22 -17.62
C ILE A 390 7.64 -13.94 -16.31
N TYR A 391 8.21 -15.11 -16.06
CA TYR A 391 7.92 -15.89 -14.86
C TYR A 391 8.91 -15.66 -13.71
N ASN A 392 10.07 -15.03 -13.93
CA ASN A 392 10.99 -14.66 -12.86
C ASN A 392 10.53 -13.37 -12.16
N ARG A 393 9.41 -13.45 -11.43
CA ARG A 393 8.84 -12.30 -10.73
C ARG A 393 7.97 -12.66 -9.54
N TYR A 394 7.78 -11.73 -8.63
CA TYR A 394 6.60 -11.74 -7.76
C TYR A 394 5.37 -11.60 -8.64
N ALA A 395 4.45 -12.54 -8.61
CA ALA A 395 3.32 -12.50 -9.50
C ALA A 395 2.07 -13.22 -8.97
N PHE A 396 0.91 -12.70 -9.38
CA PHE A 396 -0.33 -13.44 -9.43
C PHE A 396 -0.30 -14.32 -10.67
N VAL A 397 -0.21 -15.62 -10.48
CA VAL A 397 -0.12 -16.59 -11.58
C VAL A 397 -1.50 -17.08 -11.95
N SER A 398 -1.88 -16.86 -13.21
CA SER A 398 -3.12 -17.42 -13.79
C SER A 398 -2.77 -18.59 -14.71
N VAL A 399 -3.66 -19.59 -14.74
CA VAL A 399 -3.57 -20.73 -15.65
C VAL A 399 -4.72 -20.67 -16.62
N ASN A 400 -4.46 -20.91 -17.89
CA ASN A 400 -5.47 -21.07 -18.94
C ASN A 400 -5.24 -22.39 -19.67
N VAL A 401 -6.25 -23.27 -19.66
CA VAL A 401 -6.18 -24.57 -20.36
C VAL A 401 -6.50 -24.34 -21.83
N VAL A 402 -5.62 -24.83 -22.71
CA VAL A 402 -5.73 -24.71 -24.16
C VAL A 402 -5.71 -26.06 -24.85
N GLU A 403 -6.39 -26.17 -26.00
CA GLU A 403 -6.47 -27.43 -26.77
C GLU A 403 -5.14 -27.81 -27.45
N GLN A 404 -4.40 -26.81 -27.89
CA GLN A 404 -3.13 -26.98 -28.58
C GLN A 404 -2.06 -26.14 -27.90
N GLU A 405 -0.82 -26.58 -28.05
CA GLU A 405 0.32 -25.85 -27.51
C GLU A 405 0.38 -24.43 -28.08
N SER A 406 0.43 -23.45 -27.17
CA SER A 406 0.50 -22.04 -27.53
C SER A 406 1.92 -21.67 -27.94
N ALA A 407 2.07 -20.84 -28.98
CA ALA A 407 3.35 -20.23 -29.31
C ALA A 407 3.87 -19.36 -28.14
N ASP A 408 2.97 -18.71 -27.41
CA ASP A 408 3.27 -17.93 -26.21
C ASP A 408 2.77 -18.68 -24.97
N VAL A 409 3.59 -19.61 -24.46
CA VAL A 409 3.26 -20.39 -23.24
C VAL A 409 3.07 -19.46 -22.04
N PHE A 410 3.86 -18.40 -21.94
CA PHE A 410 3.77 -17.40 -20.87
C PHE A 410 3.42 -16.03 -21.44
N THR A 411 2.37 -15.41 -20.92
CA THR A 411 1.94 -14.08 -21.33
C THR A 411 1.96 -13.11 -20.13
N LEU A 412 2.71 -12.03 -20.24
CA LEU A 412 2.73 -10.97 -19.23
C LEU A 412 1.44 -10.15 -19.31
N VAL A 413 0.67 -10.12 -18.23
CA VAL A 413 -0.60 -9.37 -18.13
C VAL A 413 -0.38 -8.02 -17.47
N ALA A 414 0.37 -7.99 -16.38
CA ALA A 414 0.74 -6.79 -15.63
C ALA A 414 2.14 -6.99 -15.02
N PRO A 415 2.79 -5.95 -14.50
CA PRO A 415 4.11 -6.10 -13.88
C PRO A 415 4.20 -7.18 -12.82
N ASP A 416 3.10 -7.47 -12.12
CA ASP A 416 2.94 -8.44 -11.05
C ASP A 416 1.93 -9.56 -11.40
N SER A 417 1.69 -9.82 -12.67
CA SER A 417 0.74 -10.86 -13.10
C SER A 417 1.11 -11.44 -14.45
N PHE A 418 1.10 -12.77 -14.57
CA PHE A 418 1.22 -13.45 -15.84
C PHE A 418 0.26 -14.63 -15.94
N THR A 419 -0.03 -15.04 -17.17
CA THR A 419 -0.85 -16.21 -17.50
C THR A 419 0.01 -17.28 -18.15
N VAL A 420 -0.19 -18.52 -17.73
CA VAL A 420 0.43 -19.71 -18.35
C VAL A 420 -0.64 -20.43 -19.17
N HIS A 421 -0.39 -20.57 -20.47
CA HIS A 421 -1.25 -21.29 -21.41
C HIS A 421 -0.76 -22.72 -21.53
N VAL A 422 -1.53 -23.70 -21.06
CA VAL A 422 -1.06 -25.09 -20.90
C VAL A 422 -2.05 -26.10 -21.46
N THR A 423 -1.52 -27.11 -22.13
CA THR A 423 -2.25 -28.32 -22.54
C THR A 423 -2.32 -29.31 -21.36
N PRO A 424 -3.20 -30.34 -21.43
CA PRO A 424 -3.23 -31.41 -20.43
C PRO A 424 -1.91 -32.15 -20.28
N GLU A 425 -1.17 -32.35 -21.37
CA GLU A 425 0.17 -32.96 -21.36
C GLU A 425 1.14 -32.09 -20.52
N GLN A 426 1.18 -30.79 -20.79
CA GLN A 426 2.01 -29.84 -20.04
C GLN A 426 1.62 -29.77 -18.57
N LEU A 427 0.33 -29.79 -18.25
CA LEU A 427 -0.15 -29.89 -16.87
C LEU A 427 0.35 -31.15 -16.17
N ARG A 428 0.27 -32.30 -16.83
CA ARG A 428 0.82 -33.57 -16.29
C ARG A 428 2.34 -33.51 -16.10
N LYS A 429 3.08 -32.89 -17.03
CA LYS A 429 4.51 -32.64 -16.88
C LYS A 429 4.86 -31.79 -15.67
N LEU A 430 3.97 -30.86 -15.29
CA LEU A 430 4.08 -30.06 -14.08
C LEU A 430 3.64 -30.80 -12.81
N GLY A 431 3.06 -32.01 -12.92
CA GLY A 431 2.58 -32.80 -11.80
C GLY A 431 1.12 -32.55 -11.43
N VAL A 432 0.39 -31.81 -12.25
CA VAL A 432 -1.03 -31.52 -12.04
C VAL A 432 -1.88 -32.76 -12.38
N SER A 433 -2.81 -33.07 -11.50
CA SER A 433 -3.76 -34.17 -11.68
C SER A 433 -5.19 -33.70 -11.88
N ASN A 434 -5.53 -32.54 -11.29
CA ASN A 434 -6.89 -32.03 -11.27
C ASN A 434 -6.92 -30.57 -11.74
N VAL A 435 -8.04 -30.17 -12.33
CA VAL A 435 -8.24 -28.80 -12.82
C VAL A 435 -9.60 -28.27 -12.33
N LEU A 436 -9.63 -27.07 -11.83
CA LEU A 436 -10.88 -26.35 -11.55
C LEU A 436 -11.02 -25.26 -12.63
N SER A 437 -12.00 -25.39 -13.52
CA SER A 437 -12.13 -24.51 -14.70
C SER A 437 -13.55 -23.98 -14.88
N PRO A 438 -13.70 -22.75 -15.41
CA PRO A 438 -14.97 -22.24 -15.92
C PRO A 438 -15.30 -22.78 -17.31
N GLN A 439 -14.32 -23.38 -18.01
CA GLN A 439 -14.49 -23.95 -19.34
C GLN A 439 -15.12 -25.35 -19.24
N LYS A 440 -15.80 -25.75 -20.29
CA LYS A 440 -16.33 -27.12 -20.43
C LYS A 440 -15.24 -28.02 -21.02
N LEU A 441 -14.24 -28.37 -20.20
CA LEU A 441 -13.08 -29.13 -20.64
C LEU A 441 -13.44 -30.55 -21.12
N ASP A 442 -14.52 -31.11 -20.62
CA ASP A 442 -15.07 -32.42 -21.07
C ASP A 442 -15.64 -32.39 -22.49
N ALA A 443 -15.92 -31.24 -23.05
CA ALA A 443 -16.40 -31.05 -24.41
C ALA A 443 -15.26 -30.69 -25.40
N MET A 444 -14.06 -30.39 -24.91
CA MET A 444 -12.89 -30.03 -25.72
C MET A 444 -12.13 -31.27 -26.16
N GLN A 445 -11.42 -31.17 -27.29
CA GLN A 445 -10.62 -32.26 -27.82
C GLN A 445 -9.12 -32.06 -27.56
N PHE A 446 -8.51 -33.01 -26.90
CA PHE A 446 -7.08 -32.99 -26.57
C PHE A 446 -6.40 -34.25 -27.11
N ASN A 447 -5.20 -34.10 -27.66
CA ASN A 447 -4.45 -35.20 -28.18
C ASN A 447 -3.94 -36.14 -27.07
N GLY A 448 -4.44 -37.40 -27.02
CA GLY A 448 -4.02 -38.39 -26.02
C GLY A 448 -4.52 -38.13 -24.58
N TYR A 449 -5.37 -37.11 -24.37
CA TYR A 449 -5.89 -36.76 -23.07
C TYR A 449 -7.38 -36.41 -23.11
N SER A 450 -8.04 -36.57 -21.98
CA SER A 450 -9.40 -36.05 -21.75
C SER A 450 -9.54 -35.49 -20.33
N PHE A 451 -10.62 -34.76 -20.12
CA PHE A 451 -11.00 -34.31 -18.80
C PHE A 451 -12.26 -35.03 -18.36
N GLU A 452 -12.16 -35.71 -17.22
CA GLU A 452 -13.31 -36.34 -16.55
C GLU A 452 -13.85 -35.39 -15.50
N ARG A 453 -15.14 -35.08 -15.58
CA ARG A 453 -15.82 -34.30 -14.55
C ARG A 453 -15.93 -35.10 -13.26
N ILE A 454 -15.39 -34.59 -12.16
CA ILE A 454 -15.35 -35.26 -10.85
C ILE A 454 -16.21 -34.61 -9.77
N GLY A 455 -16.94 -33.54 -10.10
CA GLY A 455 -17.83 -32.87 -9.16
C GLY A 455 -18.87 -31.98 -9.83
N GLU A 456 -19.66 -31.30 -9.04
CA GLU A 456 -20.70 -30.40 -9.52
C GLU A 456 -20.11 -29.03 -9.95
N THR A 457 -20.82 -28.35 -10.85
CA THR A 457 -20.48 -26.97 -11.21
C THR A 457 -21.01 -26.04 -10.13
N ILE A 458 -20.12 -25.35 -9.42
CA ILE A 458 -20.47 -24.36 -8.39
C ILE A 458 -19.88 -23.02 -8.82
N ASN A 459 -20.69 -21.98 -8.79
CA ASN A 459 -20.30 -20.60 -9.20
C ASN A 459 -19.64 -20.55 -10.59
N GLY A 460 -20.17 -21.36 -11.54
CA GLY A 460 -19.67 -21.43 -12.92
C GLY A 460 -18.33 -22.15 -13.08
N ARG A 461 -17.85 -22.89 -12.06
CA ARG A 461 -16.60 -23.63 -12.10
C ARG A 461 -16.83 -25.10 -11.86
N THR A 462 -16.20 -25.93 -12.67
CA THR A 462 -16.32 -27.39 -12.66
C THR A 462 -14.99 -28.03 -12.33
N PRO A 463 -14.93 -28.97 -11.39
CA PRO A 463 -13.72 -29.72 -11.09
C PRO A 463 -13.59 -30.89 -12.07
N TYR A 464 -12.40 -31.04 -12.64
CA TYR A 464 -12.04 -32.09 -13.60
C TYR A 464 -10.79 -32.83 -13.16
N ARG A 465 -10.69 -34.10 -13.56
CA ARG A 465 -9.48 -34.92 -13.51
C ARG A 465 -8.88 -35.03 -14.90
N ILE A 466 -7.57 -34.97 -15.01
CA ILE A 466 -6.84 -35.22 -16.25
C ILE A 466 -6.69 -36.73 -16.42
N VAL A 467 -7.22 -37.27 -17.53
CA VAL A 467 -7.13 -38.69 -17.91
C VAL A 467 -6.24 -38.79 -19.16
N GLN A 468 -5.25 -39.64 -19.09
CA GLN A 468 -4.39 -39.97 -20.25
C GLN A 468 -4.89 -41.23 -20.93
N HIS A 469 -5.04 -41.19 -22.23
CA HIS A 469 -5.39 -42.33 -23.05
C HIS A 469 -4.10 -43.03 -23.55
N GLN A 470 -4.10 -44.34 -23.44
CA GLN A 470 -2.99 -45.18 -23.94
C GLN A 470 -3.01 -45.28 -25.46
#